data_df8a1c00df8574047fe4c4cd099e28d2
#
_entry.id   df8a1c00df8574047fe4c4cd099e28d2
#
_cell.length_a   1.000
_cell.length_b   1.000
_cell.length_c   1.000
_cell.angle_alpha   90.00
_cell.angle_beta   90.00
_cell.angle_gamma   90.00
#
_symmetry.space_group_name_H-M   'P 1'
#
loop_
_entity.id
_entity.type
_entity.pdbx_description
1 polymer ?
#
loop_
_entity_poly.entity_id
_entity_poly.type
_entity_poly.pdbx_seq_one_letter_code
_entity_poly.pdbx_strand_id
1 'polypeptide(L)'
;MIKKTLTLLAVSCMMYSCATKTESNPFFAEFQTEYGVPSFDKIRLEHYEPAFLKGIEEQNQNIEAIIESPEIPTFENTIVTLDNSAPILDRVSAIFFNMTDAETTDALTELSIKIAPILSEHSDNISLNQ
;
A
#
# COMPACT_ATOMS: atom_id res chain seq x y z
N MET A 1 -65.65 -25.02 19.37
CA MET A 1 -64.57 -25.09 18.36
C MET A 1 -63.70 -23.85 18.49
N ILE A 2 -62.55 -23.97 19.16
CA ILE A 2 -61.65 -22.85 19.45
C ILE A 2 -60.48 -22.92 18.47
N LYS A 3 -60.43 -21.98 17.52
CA LYS A 3 -59.31 -21.83 16.59
C LYS A 3 -58.18 -21.07 17.32
N LYS A 4 -57.10 -21.78 17.64
CA LYS A 4 -55.87 -21.20 18.15
C LYS A 4 -55.11 -20.57 17.01
N THR A 5 -55.12 -19.27 16.88
CA THR A 5 -54.22 -18.53 15.99
C THR A 5 -52.86 -18.39 16.66
N LEU A 6 -51.87 -19.13 16.15
CA LEU A 6 -50.48 -19.07 16.59
C LEU A 6 -49.80 -17.88 15.89
N THR A 7 -49.64 -16.77 16.63
CA THR A 7 -48.93 -15.60 16.14
C THR A 7 -47.43 -15.85 16.24
N LEU A 8 -46.80 -16.12 15.09
CA LEU A 8 -45.34 -16.30 14.97
C LEU A 8 -44.67 -14.92 15.04
N LEU A 9 -44.13 -14.59 16.17
CA LEU A 9 -43.34 -13.36 16.38
C LEU A 9 -41.95 -13.55 15.75
N ALA A 10 -41.75 -13.09 14.52
CA ALA A 10 -40.47 -13.06 13.86
C ALA A 10 -39.61 -11.95 14.49
N VAL A 11 -38.75 -12.32 15.41
CA VAL A 11 -37.68 -11.44 15.92
C VAL A 11 -36.63 -11.31 14.84
N SER A 12 -36.72 -10.25 14.03
CA SER A 12 -35.69 -9.84 13.09
C SER A 12 -34.52 -9.26 13.88
N CYS A 13 -33.50 -10.09 14.16
CA CYS A 13 -32.19 -9.63 14.64
C CYS A 13 -31.52 -8.83 13.51
N MET A 14 -31.70 -7.51 13.50
CA MET A 14 -30.86 -6.61 12.71
C MET A 14 -29.47 -6.64 13.32
N MET A 15 -28.59 -7.47 12.76
CA MET A 15 -27.16 -7.38 12.97
C MET A 15 -26.69 -6.05 12.37
N TYR A 16 -26.66 -5.00 13.20
CA TYR A 16 -25.87 -3.81 12.90
C TYR A 16 -24.39 -4.24 12.89
N SER A 17 -23.94 -4.66 11.73
CA SER A 17 -22.51 -4.75 11.44
C SER A 17 -21.99 -3.31 11.47
N CYS A 18 -21.39 -2.89 12.60
CA CYS A 18 -20.48 -1.77 12.62
C CYS A 18 -19.29 -2.15 11.74
N ALA A 19 -19.41 -1.90 10.44
CA ALA A 19 -18.26 -1.80 9.58
C ALA A 19 -17.50 -0.55 10.08
N THR A 20 -16.52 -0.75 10.97
CA THR A 20 -15.47 0.23 11.17
C THR A 20 -14.87 0.43 9.78
N LYS A 21 -15.11 1.61 9.22
CA LYS A 21 -14.45 2.05 7.99
C LYS A 21 -12.96 2.07 8.33
N THR A 22 -12.26 0.98 8.03
CA THR A 22 -10.80 0.94 8.10
C THR A 22 -10.36 2.02 7.13
N GLU A 23 -9.87 3.12 7.66
CA GLU A 23 -9.34 4.21 6.84
C GLU A 23 -8.23 3.57 5.98
N SER A 24 -8.38 3.63 4.66
CA SER A 24 -7.39 3.01 3.77
C SER A 24 -6.07 3.74 3.96
N ASN A 25 -4.96 3.00 3.96
CA ASN A 25 -3.63 3.57 4.08
C ASN A 25 -3.44 4.69 3.03
N PRO A 26 -3.06 5.91 3.45
CA PRO A 26 -2.94 7.07 2.55
C PRO A 26 -1.96 6.88 1.39
N PHE A 27 -1.00 5.96 1.52
CA PHE A 27 0.01 5.68 0.49
C PHE A 27 -0.51 4.80 -0.66
N PHE A 28 -1.64 4.11 -0.51
CA PHE A 28 -2.15 3.17 -1.51
C PHE A 28 -2.78 3.84 -2.74
N ALA A 29 -2.98 5.15 -2.69
CA ALA A 29 -3.47 5.93 -3.80
C ALA A 29 -2.70 7.24 -3.91
N GLU A 30 -2.79 7.90 -5.05
CA GLU A 30 -2.26 9.26 -5.20
C GLU A 30 -2.96 10.23 -4.25
N PHE A 31 -2.20 11.20 -3.74
CA PHE A 31 -2.75 12.24 -2.88
C PHE A 31 -3.69 13.15 -3.68
N GLN A 32 -4.96 13.16 -3.31
CA GLN A 32 -6.01 13.96 -3.94
C GLN A 32 -6.01 15.40 -3.37
N THR A 33 -4.85 16.03 -3.38
CA THR A 33 -4.60 17.38 -2.89
C THR A 33 -4.14 18.25 -4.04
N GLU A 34 -4.18 19.57 -3.86
CA GLU A 34 -3.60 20.48 -4.84
C GLU A 34 -2.10 20.16 -5.00
N TYR A 35 -1.65 19.99 -6.22
CA TYR A 35 -0.28 19.60 -6.61
C TYR A 35 0.21 18.25 -6.09
N GLY A 36 -0.67 17.35 -5.63
CA GLY A 36 -0.27 16.03 -5.12
C GLY A 36 0.50 16.09 -3.80
N VAL A 37 0.38 17.17 -3.04
CA VAL A 37 1.05 17.33 -1.74
C VAL A 37 0.55 16.27 -0.75
N PRO A 38 1.45 15.58 0.00
CA PRO A 38 1.04 14.61 1.00
C PRO A 38 0.15 15.22 2.08
N SER A 39 -0.93 14.51 2.44
CA SER A 39 -1.78 14.89 3.58
C SER A 39 -1.11 14.42 4.88
N PHE A 40 -0.12 15.15 5.36
CA PHE A 40 0.67 14.79 6.55
C PHE A 40 -0.18 14.62 7.81
N ASP A 41 -1.31 15.32 7.93
CA ASP A 41 -2.29 15.18 9.00
C ASP A 41 -2.95 13.81 9.06
N LYS A 42 -2.93 13.06 7.95
CA LYS A 42 -3.50 11.71 7.83
C LYS A 42 -2.45 10.61 7.84
N ILE A 43 -1.19 10.94 7.64
CA ILE A 43 -0.09 9.97 7.63
C ILE A 43 0.34 9.71 9.08
N ARG A 44 0.43 8.43 9.46
CA ARG A 44 0.85 7.95 10.77
C ARG A 44 1.96 6.92 10.64
N LEU A 45 2.68 6.67 11.72
CA LEU A 45 3.77 5.70 11.74
C LEU A 45 3.33 4.31 11.26
N GLU A 46 2.15 3.87 11.68
CA GLU A 46 1.58 2.57 11.31
C GLU A 46 1.28 2.40 9.81
N HIS A 47 1.26 3.50 9.04
CA HIS A 47 1.01 3.45 7.60
C HIS A 47 2.25 3.11 6.77
N TYR A 48 3.45 3.39 7.28
CA TYR A 48 4.69 3.25 6.51
C TYR A 48 5.02 1.80 6.18
N GLU A 49 5.12 0.93 7.19
CA GLU A 49 5.53 -0.47 6.98
C GLU A 49 4.59 -1.20 5.99
N PRO A 50 3.25 -1.17 6.16
CA PRO A 50 2.36 -1.80 5.19
C PRO A 50 2.49 -1.20 3.78
N ALA A 51 2.81 0.10 3.67
CA ALA A 51 2.99 0.76 2.39
C ALA A 51 4.29 0.32 1.70
N PHE A 52 5.39 0.18 2.44
CA PHE A 52 6.63 -0.39 1.91
C PHE A 52 6.43 -1.81 1.39
N LEU A 53 5.82 -2.68 2.21
CA LEU A 53 5.58 -4.07 1.81
C LEU A 53 4.66 -4.17 0.59
N LYS A 54 3.60 -3.35 0.54
CA LYS A 54 2.70 -3.31 -0.60
C LYS A 54 3.36 -2.75 -1.86
N GLY A 55 4.20 -1.73 -1.72
CA GLY A 55 4.94 -1.16 -2.84
C GLY A 55 5.96 -2.14 -3.43
N ILE A 56 6.65 -2.91 -2.59
CA ILE A 56 7.55 -3.99 -3.03
C ILE A 56 6.77 -5.08 -3.78
N GLU A 57 5.61 -5.50 -3.25
CA GLU A 57 4.75 -6.47 -3.92
C GLU A 57 4.29 -5.98 -5.30
N GLU A 58 3.83 -4.73 -5.37
CA GLU A 58 3.39 -4.09 -6.62
C GLU A 58 4.53 -4.02 -7.65
N GLN A 59 5.72 -3.58 -7.24
CA GLN A 59 6.87 -3.50 -8.13
C GLN A 59 7.29 -4.89 -8.66
N ASN A 60 7.30 -5.91 -7.79
CA ASN A 60 7.60 -7.28 -8.23
C ASN A 60 6.61 -7.76 -9.29
N GLN A 61 5.31 -7.53 -9.12
CA GLN A 61 4.29 -7.89 -10.09
C GLN A 61 4.47 -7.14 -11.41
N ASN A 62 4.79 -5.86 -11.36
CA ASN A 62 5.02 -5.04 -12.55
C ASN A 62 6.28 -5.47 -13.31
N ILE A 63 7.36 -5.83 -12.60
CA ILE A 63 8.60 -6.35 -13.22
C ILE A 63 8.34 -7.71 -13.85
N GLU A 64 7.62 -8.62 -13.17
CA GLU A 64 7.25 -9.91 -13.73
C GLU A 64 6.44 -9.75 -15.03
N ALA A 65 5.50 -8.80 -15.06
CA ALA A 65 4.73 -8.50 -16.28
C ALA A 65 5.62 -7.97 -17.43
N ILE A 66 6.70 -7.25 -17.15
CA ILE A 66 7.68 -6.83 -18.16
C ILE A 66 8.45 -8.06 -18.70
N ILE A 67 8.91 -8.93 -17.81
CA ILE A 67 9.69 -10.13 -18.17
C ILE A 67 8.86 -11.12 -18.98
N GLU A 68 7.60 -11.30 -18.63
CA GLU A 68 6.68 -12.24 -19.29
C GLU A 68 6.05 -11.67 -20.57
N SER A 69 6.30 -10.40 -20.89
CA SER A 69 5.71 -9.77 -22.08
C SER A 69 6.14 -10.48 -23.35
N PRO A 70 5.20 -10.90 -24.23
CA PRO A 70 5.53 -11.51 -25.52
C PRO A 70 5.95 -10.50 -26.59
N GLU A 71 5.93 -9.20 -26.27
CA GLU A 71 6.28 -8.13 -27.20
C GLU A 71 7.79 -8.02 -27.37
N ILE A 72 8.20 -7.53 -28.55
CA ILE A 72 9.62 -7.21 -28.78
C ILE A 72 10.00 -6.06 -27.83
N PRO A 73 11.09 -6.19 -27.04
CA PRO A 73 11.50 -5.13 -26.12
C PRO A 73 11.81 -3.81 -26.85
N THR A 74 11.23 -2.73 -26.34
CA THR A 74 11.47 -1.35 -26.76
C THR A 74 11.89 -0.53 -25.55
N PHE A 75 12.35 0.71 -25.79
CA PHE A 75 12.63 1.64 -24.70
C PHE A 75 11.36 1.91 -23.86
N GLU A 76 10.22 2.10 -24.52
CA GLU A 76 8.95 2.42 -23.87
C GLU A 76 8.41 1.25 -23.07
N ASN A 77 8.30 0.05 -23.67
CA ASN A 77 7.67 -1.09 -22.97
C ASN A 77 8.59 -1.79 -21.96
N THR A 78 9.89 -1.43 -21.93
CA THR A 78 10.86 -2.01 -21.00
C THR A 78 11.39 -0.96 -20.03
N ILE A 79 12.09 0.07 -20.51
CA ILE A 79 12.77 1.02 -19.63
C ILE A 79 11.78 1.98 -18.96
N VAL A 80 10.89 2.61 -19.74
CA VAL A 80 9.88 3.52 -19.17
C VAL A 80 8.90 2.78 -18.27
N THR A 81 8.53 1.55 -18.62
CA THR A 81 7.65 0.72 -17.79
C THR A 81 8.35 0.30 -16.50
N LEU A 82 9.64 -0.04 -16.54
CA LEU A 82 10.42 -0.35 -15.33
C LEU A 82 10.57 0.88 -14.42
N ASP A 83 10.85 2.04 -14.99
CA ASP A 83 10.97 3.30 -14.23
C ASP A 83 9.67 3.67 -13.50
N ASN A 84 8.52 3.36 -14.08
CA ASN A 84 7.21 3.59 -13.49
C ASN A 84 6.64 2.37 -12.71
N SER A 85 7.46 1.36 -12.43
CA SER A 85 6.98 0.10 -11.86
C SER A 85 6.62 0.16 -10.36
N ALA A 86 7.05 1.21 -9.64
CA ALA A 86 7.01 1.28 -8.17
C ALA A 86 6.24 2.48 -7.58
N PRO A 87 5.05 2.84 -8.05
CA PRO A 87 4.40 4.11 -7.66
C PRO A 87 4.08 4.22 -6.16
N ILE A 88 3.73 3.11 -5.49
CA ILE A 88 3.52 3.11 -4.04
C ILE A 88 4.86 3.20 -3.31
N LEU A 89 5.85 2.41 -3.74
CA LEU A 89 7.17 2.36 -3.10
C LEU A 89 7.89 3.69 -3.20
N ASP A 90 7.85 4.35 -4.35
CA ASP A 90 8.43 5.68 -4.56
C ASP A 90 7.77 6.72 -3.68
N ARG A 91 6.44 6.71 -3.62
CA ARG A 91 5.67 7.63 -2.79
C ARG A 91 5.98 7.48 -1.32
N VAL A 92 5.96 6.27 -0.78
CA VAL A 92 6.24 6.03 0.64
C VAL A 92 7.69 6.32 0.98
N SER A 93 8.64 5.94 0.12
CA SER A 93 10.08 6.17 0.32
C SER A 93 10.40 7.66 0.36
N ALA A 94 9.89 8.43 -0.61
CA ALA A 94 10.11 9.86 -0.66
C ALA A 94 9.65 10.57 0.62
N ILE A 95 8.48 10.20 1.14
CA ILE A 95 7.95 10.83 2.36
C ILE A 95 8.68 10.32 3.60
N PHE A 96 8.89 9.01 3.71
CA PHE A 96 9.51 8.40 4.89
C PHE A 96 10.94 8.92 5.13
N PHE A 97 11.79 8.90 4.10
CA PHE A 97 13.17 9.35 4.26
C PHE A 97 13.27 10.87 4.48
N ASN A 98 12.41 11.67 3.83
CA ASN A 98 12.35 13.09 4.16
C ASN A 98 11.89 13.34 5.61
N MET A 99 10.95 12.56 6.13
CA MET A 99 10.53 12.69 7.53
C MET A 99 11.58 12.22 8.52
N THR A 100 12.34 11.17 8.21
CA THR A 100 13.47 10.73 9.05
C THR A 100 14.58 11.77 9.13
N ASP A 101 14.81 12.54 8.06
CA ASP A 101 15.82 13.61 8.02
C ASP A 101 15.33 14.89 8.69
N ALA A 102 14.05 15.24 8.55
CA ALA A 102 13.49 16.49 9.06
C ALA A 102 13.02 16.41 10.51
N GLU A 103 12.48 15.29 10.94
CA GLU A 103 11.87 15.08 12.25
C GLU A 103 12.22 13.67 12.78
N THR A 104 13.49 13.49 13.13
CA THR A 104 14.00 12.21 13.64
C THR A 104 13.39 11.90 15.00
N THR A 105 12.54 10.85 15.05
CA THR A 105 12.02 10.27 16.30
C THR A 105 12.58 8.86 16.49
N ASP A 106 12.62 8.38 17.74
CA ASP A 106 13.05 7.01 18.03
C ASP A 106 12.22 5.99 17.23
N ALA A 107 10.91 6.20 17.12
CA ALA A 107 10.00 5.32 16.40
C ALA A 107 10.27 5.30 14.88
N LEU A 108 10.59 6.44 14.25
CA LEU A 108 11.00 6.48 12.84
C LEU A 108 12.36 5.82 12.64
N THR A 109 13.29 6.00 13.59
CA THR A 109 14.60 5.37 13.56
C THR A 109 14.50 3.85 13.65
N GLU A 110 13.70 3.32 14.58
CA GLU A 110 13.46 1.88 14.72
C GLU A 110 12.83 1.29 13.44
N LEU A 111 11.86 1.99 12.87
CA LEU A 111 11.25 1.57 11.62
C LEU A 111 12.24 1.60 10.46
N SER A 112 13.10 2.63 10.38
CA SER A 112 14.17 2.72 9.37
C SER A 112 15.13 1.53 9.44
N ILE A 113 15.56 1.16 10.64
CA ILE A 113 16.43 -0.01 10.86
C ILE A 113 15.75 -1.31 10.39
N LYS A 114 14.43 -1.41 10.57
CA LYS A 114 13.65 -2.56 10.14
C LYS A 114 13.48 -2.62 8.62
N ILE A 115 13.21 -1.48 7.99
CA ILE A 115 12.87 -1.39 6.55
C ILE A 115 14.12 -1.43 5.66
N ALA A 116 15.25 -0.86 6.11
CA ALA A 116 16.46 -0.76 5.30
C ALA A 116 16.94 -2.11 4.71
N PRO A 117 17.05 -3.20 5.48
CA PRO A 117 17.46 -4.49 4.92
C PRO A 117 16.44 -5.05 3.93
N ILE A 118 15.15 -4.82 4.13
CA ILE A 118 14.08 -5.27 3.21
C ILE A 118 14.20 -4.56 1.86
N LEU A 119 14.42 -3.25 1.87
CA LEU A 119 14.64 -2.47 0.65
C LEU A 119 15.93 -2.85 -0.06
N SER A 120 17.01 -3.12 0.70
CA SER A 120 18.27 -3.57 0.12
C SER A 120 18.13 -4.91 -0.58
N GLU A 121 17.52 -5.90 0.08
CA GLU A 121 17.24 -7.21 -0.50
C GLU A 121 16.36 -7.10 -1.76
N HIS A 122 15.32 -6.25 -1.72
CA HIS A 122 14.45 -6.01 -2.87
C HIS A 122 15.22 -5.41 -4.05
N SER A 123 16.05 -4.39 -3.80
CA SER A 123 16.90 -3.77 -4.82
C SER A 123 17.91 -4.76 -5.43
N ASP A 124 18.52 -5.58 -4.57
CA ASP A 124 19.45 -6.61 -5.02
C ASP A 124 18.75 -7.67 -5.89
N ASN A 125 17.55 -8.09 -5.53
CA ASN A 125 16.75 -9.05 -6.30
C ASN A 125 16.40 -8.52 -7.70
N ILE A 126 16.13 -7.22 -7.83
CA ILE A 126 15.90 -6.59 -9.15
C ILE A 126 17.21 -6.51 -9.95
N SER A 127 18.28 -6.02 -9.32
CA SER A 127 19.56 -5.75 -9.99
C SER A 127 20.32 -7.00 -10.40
N LEU A 128 20.14 -8.10 -9.67
CA LEU A 128 20.79 -9.39 -9.89
C LEU A 128 19.89 -10.39 -10.63
N ASN A 129 18.71 -9.99 -11.05
CA ASN A 129 17.80 -10.84 -11.82
C ASN A 129 18.43 -11.16 -13.19
N GLN A 130 18.64 -12.49 -13.46
CA GLN A 130 19.29 -13.00 -14.68
C GLN A 130 18.29 -13.72 -15.57
#